data_322e73ed69e612d9d1fab1133ff91a89
#
_entry.id   322e73ed69e612d9d1fab1133ff91a89
#
_cell.length_a   1.000
_cell.length_b   1.000
_cell.length_c   1.000
_cell.angle_alpha   90.00
_cell.angle_beta   90.00
_cell.angle_gamma   90.00
#
_symmetry.space_group_name_H-M   'P 1'
#
loop_
_entity.id
_entity.type
_entity.pdbx_description
1 polymer ?
#
loop_
_entity_poly.entity_id
_entity_poly.type
_entity_poly.pdbx_seq_one_letter_code
_entity_poly.pdbx_strand_id
1 'polypeptide(L)'
;MIIENHALWGEEPTEDYPATFTYLGAEPLPDKPNGRRPAVIICGGGGFTHIAPHEQDPVAFAFLDRGYQAFVLNYVTSATGDVSFPHPQADLAKMVATVRANADEWHVDPKRVCIVGFSAGGMICASLATQWKTGPFAGLAGARPEDIRPDAVVLGYPLLDLAYVRDMQTRDPRIDLRVPKTGGKTGRDLLNDYLSMVTGGEATDEHLADICPTTHVSRQMPPTFVWGRVRRQDSADRTGLSVCAAHGRGGRRLRDARL
;
A
#
# COMPACT_ATOMS: atom_id res chain seq x y z
N MET A 1 -22.96 5.99 -12.82
CA MET A 1 -21.68 6.02 -12.07
C MET A 1 -21.92 6.77 -10.78
N ILE A 2 -21.54 6.22 -9.67
CA ILE A 2 -21.65 6.80 -8.32
C ILE A 2 -20.27 7.34 -7.97
N ILE A 3 -20.19 8.54 -7.36
CA ILE A 3 -18.96 9.11 -6.82
C ILE A 3 -19.32 9.71 -5.47
N GLU A 4 -18.73 9.18 -4.41
CA GLU A 4 -19.00 9.58 -3.04
C GLU A 4 -17.68 9.73 -2.26
N ASN A 5 -17.60 10.76 -1.41
CA ASN A 5 -16.45 10.97 -0.53
C ASN A 5 -16.88 10.72 0.91
N HIS A 6 -16.06 9.99 1.63
CA HIS A 6 -16.33 9.57 3.00
C HIS A 6 -15.12 9.80 3.91
N ALA A 7 -15.38 10.12 5.17
CA ALA A 7 -14.39 9.96 6.21
C ALA A 7 -14.16 8.44 6.48
N LEU A 8 -12.93 8.07 6.82
CA LEU A 8 -12.61 6.65 7.05
C LEU A 8 -12.91 6.19 8.48
N TRP A 9 -12.70 7.06 9.46
CA TRP A 9 -12.73 6.71 10.87
C TRP A 9 -13.95 7.20 11.63
N GLY A 10 -14.84 7.95 11.02
CA GLY A 10 -16.03 8.51 11.64
C GLY A 10 -16.96 9.15 10.61
N GLU A 11 -17.80 10.06 11.02
CA GLU A 11 -18.66 10.81 10.12
C GLU A 11 -17.91 11.89 9.35
N GLU A 12 -16.93 12.54 10.01
CA GLU A 12 -16.09 13.59 9.45
C GLU A 12 -14.60 13.31 9.77
N PRO A 13 -13.65 13.76 8.91
CA PRO A 13 -12.23 13.70 9.21
C PRO A 13 -11.90 14.58 10.43
N THR A 14 -10.96 14.12 11.25
CA THR A 14 -10.43 14.87 12.40
C THR A 14 -8.91 15.02 12.30
N GLU A 15 -8.30 15.85 13.17
CA GLU A 15 -6.83 15.97 13.22
C GLU A 15 -6.15 14.64 13.57
N ASP A 16 -6.77 13.82 14.46
CA ASP A 16 -6.24 12.52 14.85
C ASP A 16 -6.50 11.43 13.78
N TYR A 17 -7.57 11.60 13.00
CA TYR A 17 -8.00 10.63 11.99
C TYR A 17 -8.36 11.34 10.68
N PRO A 18 -7.37 11.87 9.94
CA PRO A 18 -7.60 12.69 8.75
C PRO A 18 -7.91 11.89 7.49
N ALA A 19 -7.77 10.56 7.53
CA ALA A 19 -7.94 9.72 6.34
C ALA A 19 -9.37 9.73 5.80
N THR A 20 -9.48 9.83 4.47
CA THR A 20 -10.73 9.80 3.72
C THR A 20 -10.64 8.79 2.58
N PHE A 21 -11.76 8.50 1.94
CA PHE A 21 -11.74 7.75 0.69
C PHE A 21 -12.82 8.25 -0.27
N THR A 22 -12.58 8.04 -1.56
CA THR A 22 -13.58 8.24 -2.61
C THR A 22 -14.05 6.88 -3.11
N TYR A 23 -15.36 6.65 -3.05
CA TYR A 23 -16.00 5.50 -3.66
C TYR A 23 -16.41 5.86 -5.10
N LEU A 24 -15.97 5.05 -6.06
CA LEU A 24 -16.38 5.11 -7.44
C LEU A 24 -17.13 3.81 -7.76
N GLY A 25 -18.43 3.93 -7.93
CA GLY A 25 -19.34 2.81 -8.05
C GLY A 25 -20.03 2.70 -9.41
N ALA A 26 -20.37 1.47 -9.75
CA ALA A 26 -21.24 1.14 -10.86
C ALA A 26 -22.44 0.32 -10.36
N GLU A 27 -23.54 0.42 -11.10
CA GLU A 27 -24.75 -0.36 -10.83
C GLU A 27 -24.48 -1.87 -10.74
N PRO A 28 -25.29 -2.63 -10.01
CA PRO A 28 -25.17 -4.08 -9.94
C PRO A 28 -25.09 -4.74 -11.31
N LEU A 29 -24.38 -5.88 -11.41
CA LEU A 29 -24.29 -6.67 -12.63
C LEU A 29 -25.56 -7.52 -12.77
N PRO A 30 -26.39 -7.31 -13.83
CA PRO A 30 -27.66 -8.02 -13.98
C PRO A 30 -27.49 -9.53 -14.15
N ASP A 31 -26.37 -9.96 -14.74
CA ASP A 31 -26.11 -11.36 -15.08
C ASP A 31 -25.31 -12.12 -13.99
N LYS A 32 -25.10 -11.52 -12.82
CA LYS A 32 -24.35 -12.16 -11.73
C LYS A 32 -25.29 -12.48 -10.56
N PRO A 33 -25.13 -13.63 -9.91
CA PRO A 33 -25.82 -13.89 -8.65
C PRO A 33 -25.57 -12.72 -7.68
N ASN A 34 -26.63 -12.13 -7.18
CA ASN A 34 -26.63 -10.97 -6.30
C ASN A 34 -26.07 -9.66 -6.91
N GLY A 35 -25.73 -9.61 -8.21
CA GLY A 35 -25.21 -8.40 -8.88
C GLY A 35 -23.86 -7.89 -8.39
N ARG A 36 -23.19 -8.61 -7.48
CA ARG A 36 -21.97 -8.14 -6.80
C ARG A 36 -20.75 -8.10 -7.71
N ARG A 37 -19.90 -7.10 -7.50
CA ARG A 37 -18.66 -6.85 -8.23
C ARG A 37 -17.43 -7.09 -7.34
N PRO A 38 -16.27 -7.44 -7.89
CA PRO A 38 -15.02 -7.36 -7.12
C PRO A 38 -14.75 -5.90 -6.75
N ALA A 39 -14.04 -5.70 -5.65
CA ALA A 39 -13.58 -4.38 -5.22
C ALA A 39 -12.07 -4.22 -5.42
N VAL A 40 -11.64 -2.99 -5.66
CA VAL A 40 -10.25 -2.57 -5.63
C VAL A 40 -10.10 -1.35 -4.72
N ILE A 41 -9.13 -1.39 -3.82
CA ILE A 41 -8.72 -0.26 -2.98
C ILE A 41 -7.37 0.22 -3.50
N ILE A 42 -7.25 1.52 -3.80
CA ILE A 42 -6.09 2.11 -4.44
C ILE A 42 -5.37 3.01 -3.45
N CYS A 43 -4.07 2.76 -3.26
CA CYS A 43 -3.15 3.53 -2.44
C CYS A 43 -2.09 4.16 -3.35
N GLY A 44 -2.23 5.43 -3.71
CA GLY A 44 -1.23 6.17 -4.48
C GLY A 44 0.09 6.31 -3.71
N GLY A 45 1.19 6.53 -4.42
CA GLY A 45 2.48 6.90 -3.83
C GLY A 45 2.58 8.39 -3.53
N GLY A 46 3.78 8.85 -3.21
CA GLY A 46 4.07 10.26 -2.89
C GLY A 46 4.99 10.41 -1.68
N GLY A 47 5.72 9.34 -1.33
CA GLY A 47 6.74 9.35 -0.27
C GLY A 47 6.18 9.66 1.12
N PHE A 48 4.92 9.34 1.39
CA PHE A 48 4.19 9.68 2.63
C PHE A 48 4.00 11.18 2.88
N THR A 49 4.47 12.06 2.00
CA THR A 49 4.30 13.53 2.16
C THR A 49 3.02 14.05 1.51
N HIS A 50 2.59 13.41 0.47
CA HIS A 50 1.38 13.67 -0.28
C HIS A 50 0.93 12.38 -0.99
N ILE A 51 -0.19 12.40 -1.69
CA ILE A 51 -0.60 11.30 -2.56
C ILE A 51 -0.61 11.79 -4.01
N ALA A 52 0.05 11.04 -4.90
CA ALA A 52 0.20 11.39 -6.30
C ALA A 52 -1.13 11.20 -7.07
N PRO A 53 -1.76 12.26 -7.61
CA PRO A 53 -3.10 12.15 -8.21
C PRO A 53 -3.18 11.21 -9.39
N HIS A 54 -2.10 11.05 -10.17
CA HIS A 54 -2.05 10.16 -11.33
C HIS A 54 -2.04 8.66 -10.96
N GLU A 55 -1.80 8.33 -9.68
CA GLU A 55 -1.85 6.97 -9.12
C GLU A 55 -3.17 6.70 -8.36
N GLN A 56 -4.12 7.60 -8.41
CA GLN A 56 -5.43 7.54 -7.77
C GLN A 56 -6.56 7.34 -8.80
N ASP A 57 -7.29 8.40 -9.15
CA ASP A 57 -8.47 8.35 -10.01
C ASP A 57 -8.25 7.68 -11.36
N PRO A 58 -7.13 7.93 -12.11
CA PRO A 58 -6.91 7.26 -13.38
C PRO A 58 -6.82 5.74 -13.25
N VAL A 59 -6.25 5.25 -12.14
CA VAL A 59 -6.18 3.82 -11.83
C VAL A 59 -7.57 3.30 -11.46
N ALA A 60 -8.33 4.04 -10.64
CA ALA A 60 -9.70 3.69 -10.26
C ALA A 60 -10.60 3.56 -11.49
N PHE A 61 -10.56 4.50 -12.42
CA PHE A 61 -11.32 4.43 -13.67
C PHE A 61 -10.96 3.22 -14.52
N ALA A 62 -9.68 2.84 -14.58
CA ALA A 62 -9.24 1.66 -15.32
C ALA A 62 -9.80 0.35 -14.74
N PHE A 63 -9.96 0.25 -13.43
CA PHE A 63 -10.59 -0.89 -12.77
C PHE A 63 -12.12 -0.85 -12.87
N LEU A 64 -12.73 0.33 -12.75
CA LEU A 64 -14.16 0.51 -12.92
C LEU A 64 -14.62 0.07 -14.31
N ASP A 65 -13.88 0.43 -15.37
CA ASP A 65 -14.11 -0.01 -16.76
C ASP A 65 -14.08 -1.55 -16.90
N ARG A 66 -13.34 -2.22 -16.03
CA ARG A 66 -13.27 -3.69 -15.96
C ARG A 66 -14.28 -4.33 -15.02
N GLY A 67 -15.22 -3.56 -14.53
CA GLY A 67 -16.34 -4.06 -13.74
C GLY A 67 -16.05 -4.21 -12.24
N TYR A 68 -15.02 -3.54 -11.72
CA TYR A 68 -14.79 -3.44 -10.27
C TYR A 68 -15.60 -2.30 -9.65
N GLN A 69 -15.86 -2.39 -8.36
CA GLN A 69 -16.10 -1.21 -7.53
C GLN A 69 -14.74 -0.68 -7.08
N ALA A 70 -14.49 0.60 -7.22
CA ALA A 70 -13.19 1.20 -6.94
C ALA A 70 -13.25 2.17 -5.74
N PHE A 71 -12.24 2.09 -4.90
CA PHE A 71 -12.08 2.91 -3.71
C PHE A 71 -10.70 3.55 -3.71
N VAL A 72 -10.64 4.86 -3.71
CA VAL A 72 -9.38 5.61 -3.66
C VAL A 72 -9.15 6.04 -2.22
N LEU A 73 -8.13 5.45 -1.58
CA LEU A 73 -7.80 5.75 -0.20
C LEU A 73 -6.86 6.96 -0.12
N ASN A 74 -7.30 7.99 0.57
CA ASN A 74 -6.50 9.12 0.99
C ASN A 74 -6.01 8.87 2.42
N TYR A 75 -4.98 8.01 2.55
CA TYR A 75 -4.37 7.69 3.83
C TYR A 75 -3.64 8.89 4.43
N VAL A 76 -3.36 8.87 5.72
CA VAL A 76 -2.64 9.93 6.42
C VAL A 76 -1.27 10.20 5.76
N THR A 77 -0.97 11.47 5.50
CA THR A 77 0.31 11.95 4.98
C THR A 77 0.92 12.93 5.97
N SER A 78 2.22 13.23 5.85
CA SER A 78 2.87 14.20 6.76
C SER A 78 2.32 15.63 6.63
N ALA A 79 1.52 15.89 5.60
CA ALA A 79 0.76 17.13 5.47
C ALA A 79 -0.55 17.13 6.29
N THR A 80 -1.03 15.96 6.70
CA THR A 80 -2.32 15.80 7.38
C THR A 80 -2.22 15.19 8.79
N GLY A 81 -1.11 14.49 9.11
CA GLY A 81 -0.94 13.89 10.42
C GLY A 81 0.34 13.04 10.54
N ASP A 82 0.34 12.12 11.50
CA ASP A 82 1.47 11.21 11.75
C ASP A 82 1.49 10.07 10.74
N VAL A 83 2.59 9.94 10.01
CA VAL A 83 2.82 8.91 9.00
C VAL A 83 3.75 7.80 9.46
N SER A 84 4.16 7.84 10.72
CA SER A 84 4.98 6.76 11.28
C SER A 84 4.21 5.44 11.25
N PHE A 85 4.94 4.34 11.04
CA PHE A 85 4.35 3.02 11.16
C PHE A 85 3.72 2.86 12.58
N PRO A 86 2.48 2.37 12.71
CA PRO A 86 1.67 1.71 11.68
C PRO A 86 0.48 2.55 11.13
N HIS A 87 0.47 3.89 11.25
CA HIS A 87 -0.72 4.70 10.98
C HIS A 87 -1.27 4.57 9.55
N PRO A 88 -0.49 4.78 8.45
CA PRO A 88 -1.03 4.62 7.10
C PRO A 88 -1.49 3.19 6.79
N GLN A 89 -0.86 2.20 7.42
CA GLN A 89 -1.23 0.79 7.29
C GLN A 89 -2.55 0.48 8.02
N ALA A 90 -2.79 1.15 9.15
CA ALA A 90 -4.06 1.05 9.88
C ALA A 90 -5.20 1.65 9.07
N ASP A 91 -4.96 2.76 8.35
CA ASP A 91 -5.94 3.33 7.42
C ASP A 91 -6.33 2.32 6.33
N LEU A 92 -5.35 1.65 5.71
CA LEU A 92 -5.67 0.63 4.71
C LEU A 92 -6.42 -0.57 5.31
N ALA A 93 -6.02 -1.03 6.49
CA ALA A 93 -6.72 -2.12 7.19
C ALA A 93 -8.17 -1.74 7.49
N LYS A 94 -8.40 -0.52 8.02
CA LYS A 94 -9.73 0.03 8.24
C LYS A 94 -10.53 0.07 6.94
N MET A 95 -9.92 0.53 5.83
CA MET A 95 -10.57 0.59 4.53
C MET A 95 -11.02 -0.80 4.02
N VAL A 96 -10.16 -1.82 4.13
CA VAL A 96 -10.52 -3.20 3.74
C VAL A 96 -11.71 -3.71 4.57
N ALA A 97 -11.68 -3.47 5.89
CA ALA A 97 -12.79 -3.86 6.79
C ALA A 97 -14.08 -3.09 6.45
N THR A 98 -13.98 -1.78 6.17
CA THR A 98 -15.11 -0.92 5.80
C THR A 98 -15.76 -1.38 4.49
N VAL A 99 -14.96 -1.70 3.46
CA VAL A 99 -15.48 -2.25 2.18
C VAL A 99 -16.24 -3.56 2.40
N ARG A 100 -15.74 -4.43 3.26
CA ARG A 100 -16.43 -5.70 3.59
C ARG A 100 -17.70 -5.50 4.40
N ALA A 101 -17.67 -4.59 5.36
CA ALA A 101 -18.85 -4.28 6.19
C ALA A 101 -20.00 -3.69 5.37
N ASN A 102 -19.70 -2.89 4.36
CA ASN A 102 -20.69 -2.25 3.48
C ASN A 102 -20.86 -2.98 2.12
N ALA A 103 -20.49 -4.26 2.06
CA ALA A 103 -20.47 -5.02 0.81
C ALA A 103 -21.86 -5.13 0.14
N ASP A 104 -22.94 -5.16 0.91
CA ASP A 104 -24.30 -5.18 0.39
C ASP A 104 -24.69 -3.85 -0.23
N GLU A 105 -24.44 -2.77 0.46
CA GLU A 105 -24.75 -1.40 0.04
C GLU A 105 -23.98 -1.02 -1.24
N TRP A 106 -22.69 -1.33 -1.28
CA TRP A 106 -21.83 -0.99 -2.43
C TRP A 106 -21.78 -2.09 -3.51
N HIS A 107 -22.63 -3.10 -3.42
CA HIS A 107 -22.68 -4.23 -4.36
C HIS A 107 -21.32 -4.91 -4.58
N VAL A 108 -20.53 -5.01 -3.50
CA VAL A 108 -19.20 -5.65 -3.50
C VAL A 108 -19.33 -7.14 -3.15
N ASP A 109 -18.53 -7.97 -3.82
CA ASP A 109 -18.27 -9.35 -3.37
C ASP A 109 -17.21 -9.30 -2.26
N PRO A 110 -17.57 -9.56 -0.97
CA PRO A 110 -16.65 -9.43 0.15
C PRO A 110 -15.48 -10.43 0.14
N LYS A 111 -15.51 -11.41 -0.77
CA LYS A 111 -14.44 -12.40 -0.98
C LYS A 111 -13.53 -12.05 -2.16
N ARG A 112 -13.69 -10.86 -2.73
CA ARG A 112 -12.95 -10.40 -3.90
C ARG A 112 -12.51 -8.93 -3.73
N VAL A 113 -11.84 -8.64 -2.62
CA VAL A 113 -11.30 -7.31 -2.30
C VAL A 113 -9.79 -7.31 -2.60
N CYS A 114 -9.41 -6.59 -3.66
CA CYS A 114 -8.03 -6.40 -4.08
C CYS A 114 -7.49 -5.06 -3.55
N ILE A 115 -6.22 -5.02 -3.20
CA ILE A 115 -5.51 -3.77 -2.90
C ILE A 115 -4.43 -3.52 -3.95
N VAL A 116 -4.30 -2.26 -4.36
CA VAL A 116 -3.31 -1.80 -5.36
C VAL A 116 -2.53 -0.64 -4.77
N GLY A 117 -1.22 -0.74 -4.72
CA GLY A 117 -0.38 0.31 -4.15
C GLY A 117 0.85 0.62 -4.99
N PHE A 118 1.23 1.90 -5.01
CA PHE A 118 2.37 2.41 -5.77
C PHE A 118 3.40 3.06 -4.82
N SER A 119 4.70 2.81 -5.02
CA SER A 119 5.78 3.43 -4.25
C SER A 119 5.52 3.35 -2.72
N ALA A 120 5.30 4.46 -2.02
CA ALA A 120 4.90 4.49 -0.60
C ALA A 120 3.58 3.76 -0.34
N GLY A 121 2.54 3.96 -1.20
CA GLY A 121 1.30 3.19 -1.13
C GLY A 121 1.52 1.70 -1.38
N GLY A 122 2.52 1.34 -2.19
CA GLY A 122 2.98 -0.04 -2.35
C GLY A 122 3.57 -0.63 -1.07
N MET A 123 4.28 0.16 -0.27
CA MET A 123 4.75 -0.25 1.06
C MET A 123 3.57 -0.50 2.00
N ILE A 124 2.59 0.41 2.04
CA ILE A 124 1.38 0.25 2.87
C ILE A 124 0.66 -1.07 2.52
N CYS A 125 0.44 -1.31 1.22
CA CYS A 125 -0.19 -2.55 0.75
C CYS A 125 0.63 -3.80 1.07
N ALA A 126 1.95 -3.75 0.92
CA ALA A 126 2.84 -4.86 1.23
C ALA A 126 2.88 -5.17 2.73
N SER A 127 2.91 -4.14 3.59
CA SER A 127 2.86 -4.31 5.05
C SER A 127 1.57 -5.01 5.47
N LEU A 128 0.42 -4.55 5.00
CA LEU A 128 -0.85 -5.22 5.29
C LEU A 128 -0.85 -6.65 4.76
N ALA A 129 -0.38 -6.90 3.53
CA ALA A 129 -0.37 -8.23 2.92
C ALA A 129 0.51 -9.23 3.67
N THR A 130 1.64 -8.79 4.23
CA THR A 130 2.58 -9.66 4.94
C THR A 130 2.22 -9.85 6.40
N GLN A 131 1.55 -8.88 7.03
CA GLN A 131 1.31 -8.82 8.47
C GLN A 131 -0.18 -8.75 8.87
N TRP A 132 -1.13 -9.03 7.95
CA TRP A 132 -2.56 -8.96 8.23
C TRP A 132 -2.99 -9.77 9.47
N LYS A 133 -2.29 -10.87 9.75
CA LYS A 133 -2.59 -11.77 10.87
C LYS A 133 -1.78 -11.47 12.12
N THR A 134 -0.54 -11.04 11.97
CA THR A 134 0.46 -10.93 13.06
C THR A 134 0.75 -9.50 13.47
N GLY A 135 0.49 -8.53 12.59
CA GLY A 135 0.71 -7.12 12.85
C GLY A 135 -0.40 -6.47 13.70
N PRO A 136 -0.21 -5.21 14.07
CA PRO A 136 -1.14 -4.49 14.94
C PRO A 136 -2.43 -4.04 14.22
N PHE A 137 -2.50 -4.19 12.91
CA PHE A 137 -3.47 -3.52 12.04
C PHE A 137 -4.93 -3.88 12.34
N ALA A 138 -5.21 -5.15 12.66
CA ALA A 138 -6.57 -5.58 12.95
C ALA A 138 -7.10 -4.92 14.23
N GLY A 139 -6.29 -4.87 15.29
CA GLY A 139 -6.64 -4.20 16.53
C GLY A 139 -6.86 -2.70 16.35
N LEU A 140 -5.97 -2.03 15.60
CA LEU A 140 -6.07 -0.61 15.29
C LEU A 140 -7.32 -0.30 14.44
N ALA A 141 -7.65 -1.16 13.47
CA ALA A 141 -8.85 -1.01 12.64
C ALA A 141 -10.16 -1.35 13.38
N GLY A 142 -10.09 -1.89 14.59
CA GLY A 142 -11.27 -2.39 15.30
C GLY A 142 -11.94 -3.57 14.61
N ALA A 143 -11.16 -4.43 13.95
CA ALA A 143 -11.63 -5.53 13.11
C ALA A 143 -10.91 -6.85 13.46
N ARG A 144 -11.43 -7.97 12.93
CA ARG A 144 -10.73 -9.25 13.03
C ARG A 144 -9.65 -9.34 11.94
N PRO A 145 -8.58 -10.13 12.13
CA PRO A 145 -7.54 -10.30 11.11
C PRO A 145 -8.10 -10.74 9.74
N GLU A 146 -9.09 -11.62 9.73
CA GLU A 146 -9.71 -12.11 8.49
C GLU A 146 -10.46 -11.01 7.73
N ASP A 147 -11.00 -10.02 8.44
CA ASP A 147 -11.76 -8.91 7.84
C ASP A 147 -10.86 -7.87 7.16
N ILE A 148 -9.59 -7.79 7.58
CA ILE A 148 -8.60 -6.89 6.98
C ILE A 148 -7.68 -7.58 5.93
N ARG A 149 -7.77 -8.92 5.80
CA ARG A 149 -6.94 -9.66 4.85
C ARG A 149 -7.39 -9.38 3.40
N PRO A 150 -6.56 -8.80 2.52
CA PRO A 150 -6.93 -8.66 1.11
C PRO A 150 -6.96 -10.01 0.40
N ASP A 151 -7.79 -10.14 -0.65
CA ASP A 151 -7.88 -11.38 -1.44
C ASP A 151 -6.84 -11.43 -2.55
N ALA A 152 -6.37 -10.27 -3.03
CA ALA A 152 -5.28 -10.12 -3.97
C ALA A 152 -4.54 -8.79 -3.76
N VAL A 153 -3.27 -8.73 -4.16
CA VAL A 153 -2.42 -7.55 -3.98
C VAL A 153 -1.66 -7.25 -5.27
N VAL A 154 -1.65 -5.98 -5.66
CA VAL A 154 -0.86 -5.47 -6.79
C VAL A 154 0.06 -4.37 -6.29
N LEU A 155 1.36 -4.51 -6.53
CA LEU A 155 2.40 -3.59 -6.07
C LEU A 155 3.16 -3.02 -7.27
N GLY A 156 2.98 -1.72 -7.51
CA GLY A 156 3.72 -0.98 -8.52
C GLY A 156 4.96 -0.32 -7.91
N TYR A 157 6.18 -0.68 -8.34
CA TYR A 157 7.46 -0.14 -7.86
C TYR A 157 7.47 0.17 -6.35
N PRO A 158 7.08 -0.79 -5.50
CA PRO A 158 6.88 -0.56 -4.08
C PRO A 158 8.20 -0.30 -3.35
N LEU A 159 8.14 0.49 -2.28
CA LEU A 159 9.24 0.63 -1.32
C LEU A 159 9.12 -0.50 -0.29
N LEU A 160 9.91 -1.56 -0.42
CA LEU A 160 9.76 -2.77 0.40
C LEU A 160 10.85 -2.95 1.48
N ASP A 161 11.99 -2.27 1.34
CA ASP A 161 13.16 -2.47 2.19
C ASP A 161 13.76 -1.13 2.60
N LEU A 162 13.37 -0.66 3.78
CA LEU A 162 13.89 0.59 4.36
C LEU A 162 15.34 0.44 4.85
N ALA A 163 15.77 -0.77 5.22
CA ALA A 163 17.16 -1.02 5.57
C ALA A 163 18.08 -0.81 4.36
N TYR A 164 17.66 -1.28 3.18
CA TYR A 164 18.37 -1.00 1.93
C TYR A 164 18.41 0.51 1.64
N VAL A 165 17.30 1.24 1.86
CA VAL A 165 17.24 2.70 1.67
C VAL A 165 18.20 3.40 2.61
N ARG A 166 18.25 3.04 3.89
CA ARG A 166 19.20 3.55 4.87
C ARG A 166 20.65 3.29 4.43
N ASP A 167 20.95 2.06 4.04
CA ASP A 167 22.29 1.64 3.69
C ASP A 167 22.78 2.24 2.36
N MET A 168 21.87 2.66 1.47
CA MET A 168 22.25 3.39 0.24
C MET A 168 23.03 4.67 0.56
N GLN A 169 22.79 5.31 1.70
CA GLN A 169 23.52 6.52 2.10
C GLN A 169 25.02 6.28 2.24
N THR A 170 25.41 5.10 2.68
CA THR A 170 26.80 4.72 2.88
C THR A 170 27.42 4.09 1.65
N ARG A 171 26.61 3.47 0.79
CA ARG A 171 27.08 2.70 -0.37
C ARG A 171 27.12 3.48 -1.68
N ASP A 172 26.28 4.50 -1.85
CA ASP A 172 26.33 5.35 -3.05
C ASP A 172 26.90 6.74 -2.74
N PRO A 173 28.17 7.01 -3.07
CA PRO A 173 28.79 8.32 -2.86
C PRO A 173 28.11 9.45 -3.65
N ARG A 174 27.22 9.10 -4.61
CA ARG A 174 26.50 10.08 -5.44
C ARG A 174 25.10 10.36 -4.90
N ILE A 175 24.76 9.90 -3.69
CA ILE A 175 23.43 10.11 -3.10
C ILE A 175 23.07 11.60 -3.04
N ASP A 176 24.06 12.46 -2.70
CA ASP A 176 23.87 13.91 -2.64
C ASP A 176 23.68 14.56 -4.02
N LEU A 177 24.03 13.85 -5.11
CA LEU A 177 23.80 14.30 -6.49
C LEU A 177 22.42 13.83 -7.01
N ARG A 178 21.90 12.73 -6.49
CA ARG A 178 20.63 12.13 -6.93
C ARG A 178 19.42 12.71 -6.21
N VAL A 179 19.61 13.12 -4.96
CA VAL A 179 18.57 13.76 -4.15
C VAL A 179 18.86 15.26 -4.15
N PRO A 180 17.99 16.09 -4.74
CA PRO A 180 18.20 17.53 -4.81
C PRO A 180 18.33 18.13 -3.40
N LYS A 181 19.28 19.04 -3.22
CA LYS A 181 19.39 19.81 -1.98
C LYS A 181 18.17 20.71 -1.84
N THR A 182 17.49 20.62 -0.73
CA THR A 182 16.32 21.44 -0.42
C THR A 182 16.48 22.05 0.97
N GLY A 183 16.28 23.35 1.10
CA GLY A 183 16.32 24.02 2.39
C GLY A 183 17.68 23.93 3.11
N GLY A 184 18.79 23.85 2.34
CA GLY A 184 20.15 23.76 2.90
C GLY A 184 20.56 22.36 3.38
N LYS A 185 19.68 21.35 3.29
CA LYS A 185 19.96 19.96 3.66
C LYS A 185 20.63 19.20 2.51
N THR A 186 21.54 18.29 2.84
CA THR A 186 22.13 17.34 1.88
C THR A 186 21.12 16.23 1.53
N GLY A 187 21.40 15.46 0.48
CA GLY A 187 20.60 14.30 0.14
C GLY A 187 20.53 13.24 1.27
N ARG A 188 21.59 13.14 2.05
CA ARG A 188 21.63 12.27 3.25
C ARG A 188 20.72 12.77 4.35
N ASP A 189 20.73 14.07 4.63
CA ASP A 189 19.86 14.65 5.66
C ASP A 189 18.40 14.42 5.32
N LEU A 190 18.02 14.66 4.06
CA LEU A 190 16.66 14.44 3.58
C LEU A 190 16.22 12.96 3.68
N LEU A 191 17.15 12.04 3.44
CA LEU A 191 16.86 10.62 3.55
C LEU A 191 16.74 10.16 5.02
N ASN A 192 17.56 10.73 5.92
CA ASN A 192 17.43 10.49 7.36
C ASN A 192 16.12 11.03 7.90
N ASP A 193 15.73 12.25 7.51
CA ASP A 193 14.43 12.82 7.89
C ASP A 193 13.28 11.94 7.40
N TYR A 194 13.36 11.46 6.16
CA TYR A 194 12.38 10.56 5.60
C TYR A 194 12.28 9.24 6.40
N LEU A 195 13.41 8.62 6.68
CA LEU A 195 13.43 7.38 7.47
C LEU A 195 12.85 7.61 8.87
N SER A 196 13.30 8.68 9.56
CA SER A 196 12.79 9.03 10.88
C SER A 196 11.28 9.30 10.88
N MET A 197 10.77 9.96 9.85
CA MET A 197 9.35 10.23 9.67
C MET A 197 8.56 8.92 9.50
N VAL A 198 9.02 8.00 8.67
CA VAL A 198 8.30 6.74 8.39
C VAL A 198 8.39 5.75 9.55
N THR A 199 9.51 5.74 10.27
CA THR A 199 9.71 4.84 11.41
C THR A 199 9.15 5.40 12.72
N GLY A 200 8.93 6.69 12.82
CA GLY A 200 8.56 7.37 14.07
C GLY A 200 9.73 7.52 15.04
N GLY A 201 10.98 7.34 14.58
CA GLY A 201 12.17 7.43 15.42
C GLY A 201 13.45 7.00 14.71
N GLU A 202 14.37 6.42 15.45
CA GLU A 202 15.64 5.95 14.90
C GLU A 202 15.45 4.68 14.07
N ALA A 203 16.01 4.65 12.86
CA ALA A 203 15.96 3.53 11.93
C ALA A 203 17.01 2.45 12.27
N THR A 204 16.91 1.84 13.46
CA THR A 204 17.75 0.72 13.88
C THR A 204 17.44 -0.55 13.10
N ASP A 205 18.36 -1.52 13.10
CA ASP A 205 18.14 -2.82 12.42
C ASP A 205 16.92 -3.55 12.96
N GLU A 206 16.72 -3.54 14.28
CA GLU A 206 15.59 -4.15 14.95
C GLU A 206 14.28 -3.48 14.54
N HIS A 207 14.20 -2.15 14.61
CA HIS A 207 13.02 -1.41 14.23
C HIS A 207 12.68 -1.59 12.74
N LEU A 208 13.68 -1.53 11.86
CA LEU A 208 13.46 -1.76 10.43
C LEU A 208 13.02 -3.20 10.14
N ALA A 209 13.52 -4.18 10.90
CA ALA A 209 13.05 -5.56 10.76
C ALA A 209 11.56 -5.71 11.10
N ASP A 210 11.06 -4.96 12.08
CA ASP A 210 9.66 -5.01 12.50
C ASP A 210 8.71 -4.37 11.47
N ILE A 211 9.15 -3.33 10.78
CA ILE A 211 8.28 -2.57 9.87
C ILE A 211 8.46 -2.89 8.39
N CYS A 212 9.60 -3.45 7.98
CA CYS A 212 9.86 -3.78 6.57
C CYS A 212 9.02 -4.99 6.12
N PRO A 213 8.19 -4.84 5.07
CA PRO A 213 7.39 -5.96 4.55
C PRO A 213 8.21 -7.20 4.18
N THR A 214 9.47 -7.01 3.76
CA THR A 214 10.35 -8.11 3.32
C THR A 214 10.72 -9.10 4.41
N THR A 215 10.70 -8.68 5.67
CA THR A 215 11.01 -9.54 6.83
C THR A 215 9.83 -10.42 7.25
N HIS A 216 8.60 -10.06 6.83
CA HIS A 216 7.36 -10.73 7.22
C HIS A 216 6.75 -11.61 6.12
N VAL A 217 7.47 -11.82 5.02
CA VAL A 217 6.97 -12.64 3.90
C VAL A 217 6.74 -14.08 4.36
N SER A 218 5.51 -14.59 4.16
CA SER A 218 5.11 -15.92 4.58
C SER A 218 4.15 -16.57 3.57
N ARG A 219 3.84 -17.86 3.78
CA ARG A 219 2.83 -18.58 2.99
C ARG A 219 1.40 -18.09 3.23
N GLN A 220 1.17 -17.28 4.24
CA GLN A 220 -0.14 -16.70 4.57
C GLN A 220 -0.44 -15.43 3.77
N MET A 221 0.56 -14.87 3.07
CA MET A 221 0.35 -13.75 2.16
C MET A 221 -0.70 -14.07 1.11
N PRO A 222 -1.59 -13.12 0.80
CA PRO A 222 -2.47 -13.20 -0.37
C PRO A 222 -1.67 -13.33 -1.68
N PRO A 223 -2.29 -13.84 -2.76
CA PRO A 223 -1.71 -13.77 -4.10
C PRO A 223 -1.26 -12.33 -4.42
N THR A 224 0.01 -12.17 -4.76
CA THR A 224 0.63 -10.85 -4.94
C THR A 224 1.31 -10.76 -6.30
N PHE A 225 0.96 -9.72 -7.05
CA PHE A 225 1.66 -9.32 -8.26
C PHE A 225 2.55 -8.11 -7.95
N VAL A 226 3.83 -8.19 -8.31
CA VAL A 226 4.79 -7.09 -8.12
C VAL A 226 5.32 -6.66 -9.48
N TRP A 227 5.24 -5.37 -9.75
CA TRP A 227 5.77 -4.75 -10.94
C TRP A 227 6.76 -3.64 -10.58
N GLY A 228 7.91 -3.62 -11.24
CA GLY A 228 8.96 -2.62 -11.00
C GLY A 228 10.07 -2.69 -12.04
N ARG A 229 10.94 -1.70 -12.04
CA ARG A 229 12.10 -1.67 -12.93
C ARG A 229 13.26 -2.44 -12.33
N VAL A 230 13.66 -3.52 -12.96
CA VAL A 230 14.92 -4.23 -12.66
C VAL A 230 16.06 -3.59 -13.45
N ARG A 231 17.03 -2.97 -12.77
CA ARG A 231 18.30 -2.55 -13.40
C ARG A 231 19.25 -3.75 -13.44
N ARG A 232 19.67 -4.14 -14.63
CA ARG A 232 20.56 -5.30 -14.83
C ARG A 232 21.96 -5.19 -14.18
N GLN A 233 22.36 -4.02 -13.69
CA GLN A 233 23.73 -3.79 -13.18
C GLN A 233 23.85 -3.74 -11.66
N ASP A 234 22.76 -3.67 -10.92
CA ASP A 234 22.80 -3.73 -9.47
C ASP A 234 22.05 -4.97 -9.01
N SER A 235 22.78 -5.96 -8.52
CA SER A 235 22.23 -7.13 -7.80
C SER A 235 21.45 -6.74 -6.53
N ALA A 236 21.12 -5.48 -6.40
CA ALA A 236 20.60 -4.78 -5.24
C ALA A 236 19.16 -4.29 -5.38
N ASP A 237 18.46 -4.57 -6.47
CA ASP A 237 17.00 -4.35 -6.51
C ASP A 237 16.28 -5.54 -5.85
N ARG A 238 16.69 -5.81 -4.60
CA ARG A 238 16.16 -6.91 -3.77
C ARG A 238 14.72 -6.68 -3.36
N THR A 239 14.24 -5.43 -3.44
CA THR A 239 12.96 -5.04 -2.87
C THR A 239 11.75 -5.69 -3.55
N GLY A 240 11.71 -5.74 -4.88
CA GLY A 240 10.61 -6.40 -5.61
C GLY A 240 10.80 -7.91 -5.76
N LEU A 241 12.04 -8.37 -5.97
CA LEU A 241 12.37 -9.78 -6.20
C LEU A 241 12.23 -10.67 -4.95
N SER A 242 12.45 -10.12 -3.75
CA SER A 242 12.35 -10.89 -2.51
C SER A 242 10.92 -11.38 -2.24
N VAL A 243 9.92 -10.56 -2.50
CA VAL A 243 8.50 -10.93 -2.32
C VAL A 243 8.07 -11.96 -3.37
N CYS A 244 8.48 -11.80 -4.64
CA CYS A 244 8.22 -12.77 -5.69
C CYS A 244 8.90 -14.13 -5.45
N ALA A 245 10.14 -14.15 -4.95
CA ALA A 245 10.87 -15.38 -4.69
C ALA A 245 10.29 -16.22 -3.55
N ALA A 246 9.73 -15.59 -2.52
CA ALA A 246 9.10 -16.29 -1.41
C ALA A 246 7.79 -16.99 -1.83
N HIS A 247 7.04 -16.42 -2.77
CA HIS A 247 5.84 -17.04 -3.36
C HIS A 247 6.17 -18.14 -4.38
N GLY A 248 7.31 -18.06 -5.06
CA GLY A 248 7.73 -19.00 -6.12
C GLY A 248 8.17 -20.38 -5.65
N ARG A 249 8.37 -20.61 -4.36
CA ARG A 249 8.78 -21.93 -3.83
C ARG A 249 7.64 -22.93 -3.66
N GLY A 250 6.42 -22.57 -4.02
CA GLY A 250 5.23 -23.42 -3.81
C GLY A 250 4.27 -23.56 -4.99
N GLY A 251 4.63 -23.27 -6.23
CA GLY A 251 3.80 -23.60 -7.39
C GLY A 251 3.60 -22.47 -8.39
N ARG A 252 3.97 -22.78 -9.64
CA ARG A 252 3.84 -22.05 -10.91
C ARG A 252 4.70 -20.80 -11.02
N ARG A 253 5.76 -20.93 -11.83
CA ARG A 253 6.53 -19.80 -12.36
C ARG A 253 5.58 -18.81 -13.01
N LEU A 254 5.58 -17.56 -12.53
CA LEU A 254 5.07 -16.44 -13.31
C LEU A 254 5.90 -16.40 -14.61
N ARG A 255 5.25 -16.61 -15.75
CA ARG A 255 5.88 -16.39 -17.04
C ARG A 255 6.16 -14.89 -17.15
N ASP A 256 7.37 -14.54 -17.57
CA ASP A 256 7.72 -13.18 -17.95
C ASP A 256 6.65 -12.64 -18.92
N ALA A 257 5.80 -11.76 -18.42
CA ALA A 257 4.93 -10.97 -19.28
C ALA A 257 5.84 -9.92 -19.95
N ARG A 258 6.33 -10.25 -21.14
CA ARG A 258 6.85 -9.23 -22.05
C ARG A 258 5.64 -8.52 -22.63
N LEU A 259 5.51 -7.24 -22.36
CA LEU A 259 4.79 -6.28 -23.17
C LEU A 259 5.75 -5.71 -24.19
#